data_744f2111c7864bedac82cfceb0ad09f5
#
_entry.id   744f2111c7864bedac82cfceb0ad09f5
#
_cell.length_a   1.000
_cell.length_b   1.000
_cell.length_c   1.000
_cell.angle_alpha   90.00
_cell.angle_beta   90.00
_cell.angle_gamma   90.00
#
_symmetry.space_group_name_H-M   'P 1'
#
loop_
_entity.id
_entity.type
_entity.pdbx_description
1 polymer ?
#
loop_
_entity_poly.entity_id
_entity_poly.type
_entity_poly.pdbx_seq_one_letter_code
_entity_poly.pdbx_strand_id
1 'polypeptide(L)'
;MRGDVSVSSEHVVIVSNREGEFVADQGGPQPGGLLSSWKEIAAYLGVNVRTAQKWETERGLPVRRLPGGRGRVLVSVEELDAWLQAPREAEPSAAAGGAGSRRSFGRAGILVGVLLSALAVAGALFVLPRRVPAGWRVVGDALVVMDVHGRDLWTKTFGYRLADYQSLSSLGHNMGWVGDLDSDGEPEVVFLAHPKLGGNPMVYCYSRSGDIRWFFQPGQKAHGFPEEFHPPYNPENMLVFRVRGAVRIAVASVHHTWFPSQIALLSGEGKLLGEYWHSGHLHRLAVTDASRDGKPLLFAGGIANGYRRAALVALDPERMGGVSREESPEYQLPGAPAQEIARVLFPRSCINRAKAPFNEVMTLHVTPSDLMVGVREEFDAPAVVMHQFATDGRYKGAGLSSRFVARHNELEHAKVLDHRLDEPGETAALSQLQWLTQPAEMTRNTGQNTSR
;
A
#
# COMPACT_ATOMS: atom_id res chain seq x y z
N MET A 1 -41.53 -35.62 25.68
CA MET A 1 -41.29 -34.28 25.14
C MET A 1 -39.82 -34.22 24.73
N ARG A 2 -39.57 -34.39 23.46
CA ARG A 2 -38.24 -34.24 22.86
C ARG A 2 -38.21 -32.84 22.25
N GLY A 3 -37.30 -32.02 22.69
CA GLY A 3 -37.04 -30.72 22.08
C GLY A 3 -35.90 -30.85 21.09
N ASP A 4 -36.19 -30.62 19.82
CA ASP A 4 -35.20 -30.52 18.75
C ASP A 4 -34.38 -29.23 18.96
N VAL A 5 -33.05 -29.40 19.07
CA VAL A 5 -32.12 -28.30 19.04
C VAL A 5 -31.60 -28.18 17.59
N SER A 6 -32.13 -27.20 16.88
CA SER A 6 -31.63 -26.76 15.60
C SER A 6 -30.27 -26.04 15.83
N VAL A 7 -29.19 -26.62 15.32
CA VAL A 7 -27.88 -26.00 15.29
C VAL A 7 -27.84 -25.07 14.07
N SER A 8 -28.02 -23.77 14.35
CA SER A 8 -27.73 -22.69 13.38
C SER A 8 -26.24 -22.52 13.27
N SER A 9 -25.71 -22.57 12.05
CA SER A 9 -24.31 -22.29 11.73
C SER A 9 -24.01 -20.80 11.93
N GLU A 10 -23.44 -20.44 13.08
CA GLU A 10 -23.01 -19.08 13.36
C GLU A 10 -21.75 -18.74 12.56
N HIS A 11 -21.89 -17.77 11.69
CA HIS A 11 -20.78 -17.07 11.06
C HIS A 11 -20.10 -16.20 12.12
N VAL A 12 -18.84 -16.45 12.41
CA VAL A 12 -18.06 -15.60 13.31
C VAL A 12 -17.72 -14.30 12.56
N VAL A 13 -18.56 -13.27 12.75
CA VAL A 13 -18.30 -11.89 12.39
C VAL A 13 -17.82 -11.18 13.65
N ILE A 14 -16.58 -10.76 13.68
CA ILE A 14 -16.11 -9.84 14.73
C ILE A 14 -16.58 -8.44 14.36
N VAL A 15 -17.76 -8.05 14.84
CA VAL A 15 -18.25 -6.67 14.79
C VAL A 15 -18.10 -6.07 16.18
N SER A 16 -17.23 -5.09 16.31
CA SER A 16 -17.20 -4.21 17.47
C SER A 16 -18.20 -3.07 17.22
N ASN A 17 -19.39 -3.18 17.82
CA ASN A 17 -20.35 -2.08 17.87
C ASN A 17 -19.99 -1.10 18.98
N ARG A 18 -19.81 0.17 18.62
CA ARG A 18 -20.22 1.31 19.45
C ARG A 18 -20.90 2.33 18.56
N GLU A 19 -22.17 2.47 18.79
CA GLU A 19 -23.05 3.50 18.21
C GLU A 19 -22.62 4.88 18.67
N GLY A 20 -22.60 5.82 17.72
CA GLY A 20 -22.47 7.25 17.92
C GLY A 20 -23.02 7.94 16.69
N GLU A 21 -24.29 8.30 16.77
CA GLU A 21 -25.08 9.03 15.80
C GLU A 21 -24.46 10.42 15.55
N PHE A 22 -24.05 10.71 14.31
CA PHE A 22 -23.73 12.07 13.88
C PHE A 22 -24.50 12.40 12.61
N VAL A 23 -25.37 13.39 12.77
CA VAL A 23 -26.13 14.08 11.72
C VAL A 23 -25.16 14.76 10.76
N ALA A 24 -25.24 14.45 9.48
CA ALA A 24 -24.47 15.08 8.42
C ALA A 24 -25.15 16.43 8.06
N ASP A 25 -24.42 17.52 8.32
CA ASP A 25 -24.71 18.83 7.74
C ASP A 25 -24.04 18.91 6.36
N GLN A 26 -24.83 18.91 5.30
CA GLN A 26 -24.42 19.11 3.92
C GLN A 26 -24.52 20.60 3.56
N GLY A 27 -23.40 21.32 3.68
CA GLY A 27 -23.28 22.70 3.21
C GLY A 27 -22.12 22.89 2.26
N GLY A 28 -22.31 22.57 0.98
CA GLY A 28 -21.43 23.06 -0.09
C GLY A 28 -21.73 24.54 -0.38
N PRO A 29 -20.73 25.39 -0.77
CA PRO A 29 -20.95 26.81 -1.00
C PRO A 29 -21.87 27.04 -2.21
N GLN A 30 -22.99 27.73 -1.98
CA GLN A 30 -23.90 28.22 -3.01
C GLN A 30 -23.28 29.40 -3.76
N PRO A 31 -23.57 29.60 -5.05
CA PRO A 31 -23.14 30.79 -5.82
C PRO A 31 -23.73 32.06 -5.20
N GLY A 32 -22.87 33.02 -4.82
CA GLY A 32 -23.25 34.28 -4.17
C GLY A 32 -22.87 34.40 -2.71
N GLY A 33 -22.09 33.48 -2.15
CA GLY A 33 -21.70 33.44 -0.75
C GLY A 33 -20.60 34.43 -0.36
N LEU A 34 -20.75 35.05 0.84
CA LEU A 34 -19.72 35.85 1.49
C LEU A 34 -18.79 34.93 2.31
N LEU A 35 -17.47 34.99 2.05
CA LEU A 35 -16.45 34.30 2.82
C LEU A 35 -15.98 35.21 3.97
N SER A 36 -16.02 34.72 5.21
CA SER A 36 -15.88 35.52 6.42
C SER A 36 -14.58 35.22 7.21
N SER A 37 -13.77 34.33 6.71
CA SER A 37 -12.50 33.93 7.36
C SER A 37 -11.40 33.62 6.35
N TRP A 38 -10.14 33.81 6.79
CA TRP A 38 -8.97 33.41 6.00
C TRP A 38 -8.95 31.92 5.63
N LYS A 39 -9.59 31.08 6.45
CA LYS A 39 -9.69 29.64 6.18
C LYS A 39 -10.63 29.34 5.02
N GLU A 40 -11.77 30.01 4.96
CA GLU A 40 -12.72 29.88 3.86
C GLU A 40 -12.17 30.45 2.56
N ILE A 41 -11.53 31.62 2.60
CA ILE A 41 -10.87 32.24 1.44
C ILE A 41 -9.75 31.35 0.88
N ALA A 42 -8.91 30.80 1.75
CA ALA A 42 -7.84 29.90 1.36
C ALA A 42 -8.36 28.60 0.75
N ALA A 43 -9.42 28.01 1.34
CA ALA A 43 -10.10 26.84 0.80
C ALA A 43 -10.71 27.09 -0.58
N TYR A 44 -11.36 28.25 -0.76
CA TYR A 44 -11.93 28.63 -2.06
C TYR A 44 -10.86 28.82 -3.14
N LEU A 45 -9.74 29.45 -2.80
CA LEU A 45 -8.62 29.69 -3.71
C LEU A 45 -7.72 28.45 -3.92
N GLY A 46 -7.97 27.34 -3.21
CA GLY A 46 -7.15 26.12 -3.30
C GLY A 46 -5.73 26.30 -2.76
N VAL A 47 -5.50 27.24 -1.81
CA VAL A 47 -4.19 27.55 -1.25
C VAL A 47 -4.19 27.48 0.29
N ASN A 48 -3.03 27.51 0.91
CA ASN A 48 -2.97 27.62 2.37
C ASN A 48 -3.24 29.07 2.85
N VAL A 49 -3.68 29.22 4.10
CA VAL A 49 -4.02 30.53 4.70
C VAL A 49 -2.89 31.55 4.58
N ARG A 50 -1.64 31.14 4.79
CA ARG A 50 -0.48 32.01 4.70
C ARG A 50 -0.23 32.54 3.29
N THR A 51 -0.51 31.73 2.27
CA THR A 51 -0.45 32.12 0.85
C THR A 51 -1.55 33.11 0.51
N ALA A 52 -2.79 32.88 0.95
CA ALA A 52 -3.90 33.81 0.75
C ALA A 52 -3.61 35.18 1.40
N GLN A 53 -3.08 35.22 2.63
CA GLN A 53 -2.66 36.43 3.30
C GLN A 53 -1.50 37.15 2.58
N LYS A 54 -0.57 36.41 2.01
CA LYS A 54 0.53 36.95 1.20
C LYS A 54 -0.01 37.60 -0.08
N TRP A 55 -1.03 37.01 -0.71
CA TRP A 55 -1.66 37.57 -1.90
C TRP A 55 -2.46 38.85 -1.63
N GLU A 56 -2.97 39.06 -0.42
CA GLU A 56 -3.53 40.36 -0.01
C GLU A 56 -2.50 41.49 -0.20
N THR A 57 -1.26 41.25 0.26
CA THR A 57 -0.19 42.26 0.26
C THR A 57 0.51 42.38 -1.10
N GLU A 58 0.76 41.24 -1.76
CA GLU A 58 1.61 41.22 -2.97
C GLU A 58 0.80 41.28 -4.28
N ARG A 59 -0.47 40.86 -4.24
CA ARG A 59 -1.30 40.73 -5.46
C ARG A 59 -2.63 41.46 -5.37
N GLY A 60 -2.88 42.23 -4.30
CA GLY A 60 -4.11 42.99 -4.12
C GLY A 60 -5.35 42.10 -4.04
N LEU A 61 -5.28 40.97 -3.34
CA LEU A 61 -6.45 40.11 -3.11
C LEU A 61 -7.57 40.95 -2.46
N PRO A 62 -8.81 41.04 -3.00
CA PRO A 62 -9.85 41.99 -2.60
C PRO A 62 -10.55 41.58 -1.30
N VAL A 63 -9.83 41.64 -0.17
CA VAL A 63 -10.39 41.35 1.14
C VAL A 63 -10.69 42.62 1.91
N ARG A 64 -11.84 42.68 2.60
CA ARG A 64 -12.24 43.78 3.48
C ARG A 64 -12.05 43.37 4.94
N ARG A 65 -11.40 44.24 5.73
CA ARG A 65 -11.21 44.02 7.16
C ARG A 65 -12.35 44.65 7.95
N LEU A 66 -12.98 43.85 8.83
CA LEU A 66 -14.06 44.33 9.69
C LEU A 66 -13.50 45.10 10.89
N PRO A 67 -14.05 46.30 11.21
CA PRO A 67 -13.63 47.07 12.39
C PRO A 67 -13.99 46.32 13.69
N GLY A 68 -13.04 46.18 14.61
CA GLY A 68 -13.30 45.67 15.98
C GLY A 68 -12.93 44.18 16.23
N GLY A 69 -12.39 43.43 15.28
CA GLY A 69 -11.98 42.06 15.53
C GLY A 69 -10.57 41.73 14.99
N ARG A 70 -9.67 41.17 15.83
CA ARG A 70 -8.36 40.71 15.35
C ARG A 70 -8.54 39.59 14.32
N GLY A 71 -8.29 39.91 13.02
CA GLY A 71 -8.16 38.95 11.95
C GLY A 71 -9.43 38.54 11.20
N ARG A 72 -10.59 39.19 11.42
CA ARG A 72 -11.79 38.94 10.62
C ARG A 72 -11.73 39.67 9.29
N VAL A 73 -11.86 38.91 8.20
CA VAL A 73 -11.86 39.41 6.82
C VAL A 73 -13.17 38.96 6.13
N LEU A 74 -13.61 39.73 5.16
CA LEU A 74 -14.79 39.47 4.37
C LEU A 74 -14.51 39.69 2.88
N VAL A 75 -14.96 38.79 2.03
CA VAL A 75 -14.89 38.91 0.57
C VAL A 75 -16.03 38.12 -0.06
N SER A 76 -16.59 38.59 -1.17
CA SER A 76 -17.58 37.81 -1.93
C SER A 76 -16.88 36.87 -2.93
N VAL A 77 -17.51 35.76 -3.22
CA VAL A 77 -17.03 34.76 -4.20
C VAL A 77 -16.86 35.46 -5.57
N GLU A 78 -17.78 36.37 -5.96
CA GLU A 78 -17.74 37.11 -7.21
C GLU A 78 -16.52 38.04 -7.29
N GLU A 79 -16.14 38.71 -6.18
CA GLU A 79 -14.96 39.56 -6.13
C GLU A 79 -13.67 38.73 -6.27
N LEU A 80 -13.64 37.49 -5.71
CA LEU A 80 -12.51 36.57 -5.87
C LEU A 80 -12.40 36.05 -7.31
N ASP A 81 -13.51 35.69 -7.93
CA ASP A 81 -13.54 35.21 -9.31
C ASP A 81 -13.13 36.33 -10.30
N ALA A 82 -13.61 37.54 -10.09
CA ALA A 82 -13.19 38.70 -10.88
C ALA A 82 -11.70 38.99 -10.75
N TRP A 83 -11.17 38.86 -9.52
CA TRP A 83 -9.73 39.03 -9.25
C TRP A 83 -8.88 37.91 -9.90
N LEU A 84 -9.37 36.67 -9.94
CA LEU A 84 -8.71 35.56 -10.61
C LEU A 84 -8.66 35.73 -12.13
N GLN A 85 -9.68 36.38 -12.71
CA GLN A 85 -9.81 36.60 -14.15
C GLN A 85 -9.19 37.92 -14.65
N ALA A 86 -8.79 38.83 -13.75
CA ALA A 86 -8.19 40.09 -14.12
C ALA A 86 -6.86 39.93 -14.89
N PRO A 87 -6.67 40.59 -16.05
CA PRO A 87 -5.39 40.56 -16.76
C PRO A 87 -4.27 41.11 -15.89
N ARG A 88 -3.18 40.38 -15.79
CA ARG A 88 -1.99 40.82 -15.06
C ARG A 88 -1.31 41.91 -15.86
N GLU A 89 -1.41 43.15 -15.42
CA GLU A 89 -0.59 44.24 -15.93
C GLU A 89 0.85 44.01 -15.49
N ALA A 90 1.76 44.15 -16.45
CA ALA A 90 3.19 44.08 -16.21
C ALA A 90 3.63 45.23 -15.29
N GLU A 91 4.53 44.97 -14.35
CA GLU A 91 5.06 45.97 -13.39
C GLU A 91 5.55 47.24 -14.06
N PRO A 92 5.21 48.43 -13.52
CA PRO A 92 5.74 49.68 -14.06
C PRO A 92 7.21 49.84 -13.64
N SER A 93 8.05 50.04 -14.64
CA SER A 93 9.45 50.46 -14.54
C SER A 93 9.56 51.78 -13.76
N ALA A 94 10.21 51.74 -12.58
CA ALA A 94 10.57 52.98 -11.86
C ALA A 94 11.66 53.73 -12.62
N ALA A 95 11.32 54.90 -13.19
CA ALA A 95 12.24 55.84 -13.79
C ALA A 95 12.54 56.98 -12.82
N ALA A 96 13.83 57.19 -12.61
CA ALA A 96 14.59 58.43 -12.53
C ALA A 96 14.53 59.38 -11.31
N GLY A 97 15.72 59.64 -10.80
CA GLY A 97 16.09 60.93 -10.23
C GLY A 97 17.18 60.91 -9.18
N GLY A 98 18.43 61.15 -9.57
CA GLY A 98 19.50 61.41 -8.62
C GLY A 98 20.88 61.40 -9.28
N ALA A 99 21.35 62.58 -9.68
CA ALA A 99 22.66 62.78 -10.30
C ALA A 99 23.81 62.60 -9.29
N GLY A 100 24.82 61.80 -9.64
CA GLY A 100 26.04 61.64 -8.87
C GLY A 100 27.07 60.80 -9.61
N SER A 101 28.01 61.48 -10.27
CA SER A 101 29.39 61.05 -10.68
C SER A 101 29.50 59.75 -11.52
N ARG A 102 29.67 59.93 -12.80
CA ARG A 102 30.10 58.98 -13.81
C ARG A 102 31.52 58.49 -13.56
N ARG A 103 31.66 57.23 -13.15
CA ARG A 103 32.80 56.41 -13.53
C ARG A 103 32.29 55.42 -14.56
N SER A 104 32.76 55.56 -15.81
CA SER A 104 32.40 54.69 -16.93
C SER A 104 33.00 53.30 -16.72
N PHE A 105 32.25 52.42 -16.10
CA PHE A 105 32.49 50.98 -16.27
C PHE A 105 31.90 50.58 -17.62
N GLY A 106 32.78 50.24 -18.54
CA GLY A 106 32.40 49.89 -19.90
C GLY A 106 31.38 48.74 -19.91
N ARG A 107 30.46 48.72 -20.90
CA ARG A 107 29.43 47.69 -21.14
C ARG A 107 29.95 46.26 -21.03
N ALA A 108 31.26 46.03 -21.26
CA ALA A 108 31.94 44.78 -21.04
C ALA A 108 31.98 44.31 -19.57
N GLY A 109 32.14 45.25 -18.60
CA GLY A 109 32.18 44.90 -17.17
C GLY A 109 30.82 44.49 -16.62
N ILE A 110 29.72 45.06 -17.14
CA ILE A 110 28.35 44.68 -16.75
C ILE A 110 28.01 43.29 -17.30
N LEU A 111 28.39 43.00 -18.54
CA LEU A 111 28.16 41.67 -19.14
C LEU A 111 28.97 40.58 -18.45
N VAL A 112 30.20 40.85 -18.03
CA VAL A 112 31.03 39.91 -17.26
C VAL A 112 30.44 39.69 -15.86
N GLY A 113 29.97 40.74 -15.19
CA GLY A 113 29.32 40.66 -13.88
C GLY A 113 28.02 39.86 -13.93
N VAL A 114 27.19 40.03 -14.95
CA VAL A 114 25.96 39.25 -15.17
C VAL A 114 26.29 37.79 -15.51
N LEU A 115 27.31 37.53 -16.32
CA LEU A 115 27.76 36.18 -16.65
C LEU A 115 28.32 35.44 -15.43
N LEU A 116 29.14 36.12 -14.61
CA LEU A 116 29.67 35.53 -13.37
C LEU A 116 28.56 35.29 -12.32
N SER A 117 27.59 36.20 -12.18
CA SER A 117 26.45 35.98 -11.32
C SER A 117 25.55 34.84 -11.82
N ALA A 118 25.32 34.73 -13.13
CA ALA A 118 24.60 33.62 -13.72
C ALA A 118 25.31 32.26 -13.54
N LEU A 119 26.66 32.27 -13.69
CA LEU A 119 27.49 31.09 -13.42
C LEU A 119 27.53 30.75 -11.91
N ALA A 120 27.58 31.74 -11.02
CA ALA A 120 27.52 31.52 -9.58
C ALA A 120 26.14 30.97 -9.13
N VAL A 121 25.06 31.50 -9.70
CA VAL A 121 23.68 30.98 -9.46
C VAL A 121 23.54 29.58 -10.05
N ALA A 122 24.00 29.32 -11.27
CA ALA A 122 24.01 27.99 -11.86
C ALA A 122 24.86 27.02 -11.05
N GLY A 123 26.06 27.44 -10.61
CA GLY A 123 26.94 26.68 -9.73
C GLY A 123 26.29 26.39 -8.37
N ALA A 124 25.64 27.38 -7.77
CA ALA A 124 24.91 27.22 -6.50
C ALA A 124 23.69 26.25 -6.66
N LEU A 125 22.96 26.34 -7.78
CA LEU A 125 21.88 25.41 -8.10
C LEU A 125 22.37 23.97 -8.35
N PHE A 126 23.61 23.81 -8.81
CA PHE A 126 24.27 22.52 -9.01
C PHE A 126 24.88 21.93 -7.73
N VAL A 127 25.35 22.80 -6.81
CA VAL A 127 26.05 22.40 -5.56
C VAL A 127 25.07 22.25 -4.39
N LEU A 128 23.90 22.90 -4.42
CA LEU A 128 22.89 22.71 -3.39
C LEU A 128 22.33 21.26 -3.53
N PRO A 129 22.51 20.41 -2.49
CA PRO A 129 22.00 19.05 -2.54
C PRO A 129 20.49 19.13 -2.78
N ARG A 130 20.05 18.62 -3.94
CA ARG A 130 18.64 18.52 -4.25
C ARG A 130 17.98 17.68 -3.17
N ARG A 131 17.05 18.26 -2.43
CA ARG A 131 16.27 17.52 -1.46
C ARG A 131 15.29 16.64 -2.22
N VAL A 132 15.52 15.34 -2.15
CA VAL A 132 14.71 14.33 -2.83
C VAL A 132 14.03 13.40 -1.81
N PRO A 133 12.85 12.88 -2.10
CA PRO A 133 12.22 11.82 -1.30
C PRO A 133 13.18 10.67 -1.04
N ALA A 134 13.29 10.26 0.22
CA ALA A 134 14.07 9.10 0.64
C ALA A 134 13.34 8.23 1.68
N GLY A 135 12.24 8.75 2.24
CA GLY A 135 11.43 8.03 3.20
C GLY A 135 10.08 8.71 3.43
N TRP A 136 9.25 8.05 4.19
CA TRP A 136 7.91 8.54 4.54
C TRP A 136 7.51 8.10 5.95
N ARG A 137 6.54 8.81 6.52
CA ARG A 137 5.83 8.42 7.75
C ARG A 137 4.39 8.87 7.70
N VAL A 138 3.55 8.26 8.53
CA VAL A 138 2.15 8.64 8.70
C VAL A 138 1.96 9.32 10.05
N VAL A 139 1.24 10.45 10.04
CA VAL A 139 0.87 11.20 11.24
C VAL A 139 -0.63 11.49 11.17
N GLY A 140 -1.41 10.70 11.90
CA GLY A 140 -2.88 10.83 11.92
C GLY A 140 -3.53 10.51 10.58
N ASP A 141 -3.96 11.54 9.86
CA ASP A 141 -4.58 11.48 8.53
C ASP A 141 -3.64 11.90 7.39
N ALA A 142 -2.36 12.09 7.70
CA ALA A 142 -1.40 12.64 6.75
C ALA A 142 -0.22 11.72 6.47
N LEU A 143 0.14 11.60 5.20
CA LEU A 143 1.41 11.11 4.71
C LEU A 143 2.42 12.28 4.72
N VAL A 144 3.55 12.10 5.39
CA VAL A 144 4.67 13.04 5.40
C VAL A 144 5.85 12.38 4.71
N VAL A 145 6.36 12.98 3.64
CA VAL A 145 7.54 12.50 2.91
C VAL A 145 8.76 13.30 3.30
N MET A 146 9.88 12.61 3.47
CA MET A 146 11.12 13.14 4.04
C MET A 146 12.31 12.92 3.12
N ASP A 147 13.33 13.77 3.27
CA ASP A 147 14.65 13.57 2.67
C ASP A 147 15.50 12.55 3.46
N VAL A 148 16.70 12.24 2.95
CA VAL A 148 17.68 11.31 3.59
C VAL A 148 18.11 11.74 5.01
N HIS A 149 17.90 13.00 5.39
CA HIS A 149 18.19 13.52 6.71
C HIS A 149 16.97 13.57 7.63
N GLY A 150 15.83 12.99 7.21
CA GLY A 150 14.58 12.97 7.96
C GLY A 150 13.83 14.31 7.99
N ARG A 151 14.21 15.29 7.14
CA ARG A 151 13.53 16.60 7.06
C ARG A 151 12.32 16.49 6.13
N ASP A 152 11.20 17.06 6.56
CA ASP A 152 9.96 17.04 5.80
C ASP A 152 10.12 17.80 4.47
N LEU A 153 9.69 17.17 3.39
CA LEU A 153 9.64 17.73 2.04
C LEU A 153 8.24 18.23 1.72
N TRP A 154 7.25 17.36 1.88
CA TRP A 154 5.86 17.68 1.64
C TRP A 154 4.94 16.77 2.44
N THR A 155 3.66 17.16 2.54
CA THR A 155 2.63 16.45 3.30
C THR A 155 1.35 16.35 2.47
N LYS A 156 0.68 15.19 2.52
CA LYS A 156 -0.63 14.95 1.91
C LYS A 156 -1.62 14.49 2.97
N THR A 157 -2.75 15.17 3.07
CA THR A 157 -3.83 14.85 4.00
C THR A 157 -4.96 14.14 3.24
N PHE A 158 -5.49 13.07 3.81
CA PHE A 158 -6.49 12.21 3.15
C PHE A 158 -7.93 12.52 3.57
N GLY A 159 -8.15 13.37 4.58
CA GLY A 159 -9.48 13.67 5.10
C GLY A 159 -10.12 12.54 5.93
N TYR A 160 -9.42 11.43 6.11
CA TYR A 160 -9.77 10.33 6.99
C TYR A 160 -8.52 9.81 7.71
N ARG A 161 -8.71 9.23 8.89
CA ARG A 161 -7.58 8.68 9.66
C ARG A 161 -7.03 7.43 8.98
N LEU A 162 -5.72 7.42 8.78
CA LEU A 162 -5.00 6.27 8.25
C LEU A 162 -4.81 5.18 9.33
N ALA A 163 -4.62 3.94 8.90
CA ALA A 163 -4.29 2.81 9.77
C ALA A 163 -2.99 3.05 10.56
N ASP A 164 -2.69 2.19 11.51
CA ASP A 164 -1.42 2.24 12.24
C ASP A 164 -0.30 1.59 11.40
N TYR A 165 0.38 2.41 10.59
CA TYR A 165 1.44 1.96 9.69
C TYR A 165 2.67 1.44 10.43
N GLN A 166 2.92 1.88 11.65
CA GLN A 166 4.02 1.35 12.45
C GLN A 166 3.74 -0.11 12.86
N SER A 167 2.53 -0.39 13.31
CA SER A 167 2.09 -1.76 13.61
C SER A 167 2.07 -2.61 12.34
N LEU A 168 1.54 -2.12 11.21
CA LEU A 168 1.54 -2.84 9.94
C LEU A 168 2.97 -3.19 9.48
N SER A 169 3.89 -2.23 9.52
CA SER A 169 5.29 -2.46 9.16
C SER A 169 5.97 -3.47 10.08
N SER A 170 5.69 -3.43 11.38
CA SER A 170 6.23 -4.41 12.34
C SER A 170 5.74 -5.83 12.08
N LEU A 171 4.57 -5.98 11.47
CA LEU A 171 4.00 -7.23 11.00
C LEU A 171 4.49 -7.64 9.61
N GLY A 172 5.39 -6.86 8.99
CA GLY A 172 5.98 -7.16 7.69
C GLY A 172 5.12 -6.71 6.49
N HIS A 173 4.18 -5.78 6.68
CA HIS A 173 3.49 -5.12 5.57
C HIS A 173 4.33 -3.99 4.99
N ASN A 174 4.51 -3.98 3.68
CA ASN A 174 5.16 -2.89 2.98
C ASN A 174 4.10 -1.95 2.41
N MET A 175 3.93 -0.79 3.07
CA MET A 175 2.84 0.15 2.79
C MET A 175 3.27 1.35 1.95
N GLY A 176 4.55 1.47 1.62
CA GLY A 176 5.05 2.58 0.82
C GLY A 176 6.45 2.31 0.28
N TRP A 177 6.76 2.91 -0.86
CA TRP A 177 8.02 2.77 -1.56
C TRP A 177 8.49 4.11 -2.11
N VAL A 178 9.80 4.34 -2.09
CA VAL A 178 10.43 5.55 -2.65
C VAL A 178 11.55 5.12 -3.58
N GLY A 179 11.56 5.60 -4.81
CA GLY A 179 12.59 5.33 -5.80
C GLY A 179 12.18 5.78 -7.20
N ASP A 180 13.03 5.54 -8.16
CA ASP A 180 12.84 5.92 -9.55
C ASP A 180 12.08 4.81 -10.30
N LEU A 181 10.79 5.07 -10.63
CA LEU A 181 9.90 4.12 -11.30
C LEU A 181 10.08 4.08 -12.81
N ASP A 182 10.37 5.22 -13.43
CA ASP A 182 10.41 5.35 -14.89
C ASP A 182 11.82 5.56 -15.45
N SER A 183 12.82 5.56 -14.58
CA SER A 183 14.24 5.72 -14.91
C SER A 183 14.59 7.12 -15.45
N ASP A 184 13.86 8.14 -14.98
CA ASP A 184 14.16 9.56 -15.29
C ASP A 184 15.18 10.19 -14.34
N GLY A 185 15.58 9.46 -13.28
CA GLY A 185 16.53 9.87 -12.26
C GLY A 185 15.89 10.66 -11.11
N GLU A 186 14.59 10.91 -11.11
CA GLU A 186 13.86 11.54 -10.04
C GLU A 186 12.99 10.49 -9.30
N PRO A 187 13.00 10.47 -7.95
CA PRO A 187 12.27 9.45 -7.22
C PRO A 187 10.78 9.78 -7.11
N GLU A 188 9.95 8.77 -7.34
CA GLU A 188 8.54 8.74 -7.02
C GLU A 188 8.30 8.17 -5.62
N VAL A 189 7.10 8.44 -5.09
CA VAL A 189 6.59 7.85 -3.85
C VAL A 189 5.32 7.09 -4.15
N VAL A 190 5.35 5.75 -4.01
CA VAL A 190 4.15 4.92 -4.05
C VAL A 190 3.68 4.67 -2.63
N PHE A 191 2.40 4.92 -2.37
CA PHE A 191 1.82 4.85 -1.03
C PHE A 191 0.47 4.13 -1.05
N LEU A 192 0.31 3.14 -0.18
CA LEU A 192 -0.96 2.44 0.04
C LEU A 192 -1.76 3.21 1.10
N ALA A 193 -2.77 3.96 0.69
CA ALA A 193 -3.66 4.65 1.62
C ALA A 193 -4.70 3.68 2.18
N HIS A 194 -4.43 3.16 3.38
CA HIS A 194 -5.28 2.24 4.11
C HIS A 194 -6.04 3.02 5.20
N PRO A 195 -7.37 3.22 5.08
CA PRO A 195 -8.17 3.87 6.11
C PRO A 195 -8.23 3.04 7.38
N LYS A 196 -8.20 3.71 8.55
CA LYS A 196 -8.43 3.02 9.83
C LYS A 196 -9.91 2.63 10.00
N LEU A 197 -10.82 3.56 9.66
CA LEU A 197 -12.27 3.39 9.67
C LEU A 197 -12.85 4.35 8.63
N GLY A 198 -13.75 3.84 7.79
CA GLY A 198 -14.32 4.63 6.69
C GLY A 198 -13.25 5.07 5.69
N GLY A 199 -13.61 5.93 4.74
CA GLY A 199 -12.68 6.39 3.70
C GLY A 199 -12.58 5.42 2.52
N ASN A 200 -11.80 5.83 1.51
CA ASN A 200 -11.62 5.06 0.29
C ASN A 200 -10.17 4.55 0.20
N PRO A 201 -9.95 3.23 0.31
CA PRO A 201 -8.60 2.66 0.18
C PRO A 201 -8.10 2.83 -1.24
N MET A 202 -6.88 3.35 -1.38
CA MET A 202 -6.27 3.69 -2.67
C MET A 202 -4.78 3.43 -2.67
N VAL A 203 -4.23 3.19 -3.84
CA VAL A 203 -2.80 3.25 -4.12
C VAL A 203 -2.51 4.55 -4.85
N TYR A 204 -1.60 5.36 -4.32
CA TYR A 204 -1.18 6.62 -4.94
C TYR A 204 0.28 6.54 -5.36
N CYS A 205 0.59 7.15 -6.49
CA CYS A 205 1.94 7.50 -6.88
C CYS A 205 2.08 9.01 -6.95
N TYR A 206 3.05 9.52 -6.23
CA TYR A 206 3.37 10.94 -6.20
C TYR A 206 4.72 11.18 -6.89
N SER A 207 4.83 12.33 -7.58
CA SER A 207 6.09 12.83 -8.07
C SER A 207 7.00 13.23 -6.90
N ARG A 208 8.25 13.55 -7.18
CA ARG A 208 9.20 14.13 -6.23
C ARG A 208 8.65 15.35 -5.47
N SER A 209 7.84 16.19 -6.14
CA SER A 209 7.22 17.40 -5.56
C SER A 209 5.93 17.12 -4.77
N GLY A 210 5.43 15.87 -4.80
CA GLY A 210 4.19 15.48 -4.15
C GLY A 210 2.95 15.64 -5.03
N ASP A 211 3.08 15.89 -6.34
CA ASP A 211 1.95 15.90 -7.25
C ASP A 211 1.54 14.47 -7.59
N ILE A 212 0.21 14.21 -7.66
CA ILE A 212 -0.28 12.89 -8.02
C ILE A 212 0.05 12.61 -9.49
N ARG A 213 0.84 11.57 -9.76
CA ARG A 213 1.11 11.05 -11.12
C ARG A 213 0.00 10.12 -11.57
N TRP A 214 -0.38 9.21 -10.70
CA TRP A 214 -1.48 8.27 -10.91
C TRP A 214 -2.01 7.74 -9.58
N PHE A 215 -3.19 7.12 -9.65
CA PHE A 215 -3.76 6.37 -8.54
C PHE A 215 -4.43 5.09 -9.06
N PHE A 216 -4.57 4.11 -8.18
CA PHE A 216 -5.26 2.85 -8.46
C PHE A 216 -6.20 2.52 -7.30
N GLN A 217 -7.45 2.17 -7.61
CA GLN A 217 -8.41 1.68 -6.62
C GLN A 217 -8.47 0.16 -6.69
N PRO A 218 -8.08 -0.56 -5.62
CA PRO A 218 -8.24 -2.02 -5.56
C PRO A 218 -9.70 -2.44 -5.72
N GLY A 219 -9.91 -3.58 -6.35
CA GLY A 219 -11.24 -4.17 -6.50
C GLY A 219 -12.10 -3.61 -7.64
N GLN A 220 -11.67 -2.57 -8.36
CA GLN A 220 -12.49 -1.94 -9.41
C GLN A 220 -12.94 -2.87 -10.55
N LYS A 221 -12.18 -3.91 -10.84
CA LYS A 221 -12.45 -4.82 -11.96
C LYS A 221 -13.07 -6.17 -11.55
N ALA A 222 -13.65 -6.24 -10.36
CA ALA A 222 -14.36 -7.43 -9.89
C ALA A 222 -15.72 -7.64 -10.59
N HIS A 223 -15.71 -7.71 -11.93
CA HIS A 223 -16.93 -7.87 -12.73
C HIS A 223 -17.56 -9.26 -12.51
N GLY A 224 -18.88 -9.29 -12.31
CA GLY A 224 -19.63 -10.51 -12.09
C GLY A 224 -19.57 -11.06 -10.66
N PHE A 225 -18.84 -10.36 -9.76
CA PHE A 225 -18.85 -10.72 -8.35
C PHE A 225 -20.18 -10.31 -7.70
N PRO A 226 -20.67 -11.07 -6.70
CA PRO A 226 -21.77 -10.65 -5.86
C PRO A 226 -21.57 -9.24 -5.29
N GLU A 227 -22.67 -8.51 -5.05
CA GLU A 227 -22.62 -7.12 -4.60
C GLU A 227 -21.87 -6.96 -3.28
N GLU A 228 -21.98 -7.93 -2.38
CA GLU A 228 -21.25 -7.98 -1.11
C GLU A 228 -19.74 -8.05 -1.25
N PHE A 229 -19.23 -8.39 -2.43
CA PHE A 229 -17.78 -8.40 -2.73
C PHE A 229 -17.32 -7.17 -3.52
N HIS A 230 -18.19 -6.17 -3.66
CA HIS A 230 -17.78 -4.93 -4.28
C HIS A 230 -16.86 -4.10 -3.34
N PRO A 231 -16.03 -3.20 -3.86
CA PRO A 231 -15.14 -2.37 -3.04
C PRO A 231 -15.85 -1.75 -1.83
N PRO A 232 -15.12 -1.53 -0.72
CA PRO A 232 -13.67 -1.32 -0.67
C PRO A 232 -12.82 -2.57 -0.43
N TYR A 233 -11.63 -2.59 -1.05
CA TYR A 233 -10.55 -3.52 -0.77
C TYR A 233 -9.37 -2.76 -0.17
N ASN A 234 -8.93 -3.17 1.02
CA ASN A 234 -7.82 -2.54 1.70
C ASN A 234 -6.48 -3.03 1.13
N PRO A 235 -5.62 -2.14 0.62
CA PRO A 235 -4.29 -2.53 0.22
C PRO A 235 -3.44 -2.81 1.46
N GLU A 236 -2.91 -4.03 1.55
CA GLU A 236 -2.21 -4.55 2.72
C GLU A 236 -0.69 -4.64 2.52
N ASN A 237 -0.26 -4.81 1.28
CA ASN A 237 1.15 -4.99 0.97
C ASN A 237 1.46 -4.64 -0.47
N MET A 238 2.70 -4.23 -0.74
CA MET A 238 3.17 -4.05 -2.10
C MET A 238 4.63 -4.44 -2.27
N LEU A 239 5.00 -4.78 -3.51
CA LEU A 239 6.38 -4.97 -3.95
C LEU A 239 6.61 -4.22 -5.25
N VAL A 240 7.74 -3.53 -5.35
CA VAL A 240 8.24 -2.95 -6.60
C VAL A 240 9.41 -3.80 -7.06
N PHE A 241 9.35 -4.31 -8.28
CA PHE A 241 10.37 -5.19 -8.86
C PHE A 241 10.46 -4.99 -10.38
N ARG A 242 11.41 -5.66 -11.03
CA ARG A 242 11.57 -5.57 -12.48
C ARG A 242 11.36 -6.91 -13.15
N VAL A 243 10.66 -6.88 -14.28
CA VAL A 243 10.51 -8.03 -15.19
C VAL A 243 11.08 -7.61 -16.53
N ARG A 244 12.17 -8.26 -16.98
CA ARG A 244 12.87 -7.90 -18.23
C ARG A 244 13.20 -6.40 -18.32
N GLY A 245 13.63 -5.81 -17.21
CA GLY A 245 13.97 -4.40 -17.10
C GLY A 245 12.80 -3.44 -16.87
N ALA A 246 11.55 -3.84 -17.16
CA ALA A 246 10.38 -3.01 -16.92
C ALA A 246 9.91 -3.10 -15.47
N VAL A 247 9.59 -1.96 -14.87
CA VAL A 247 9.07 -1.89 -13.50
C VAL A 247 7.68 -2.51 -13.41
N ARG A 248 7.46 -3.26 -12.34
CA ARG A 248 6.19 -3.84 -11.93
C ARG A 248 5.93 -3.53 -10.47
N ILE A 249 4.67 -3.29 -10.15
CA ILE A 249 4.22 -3.05 -8.78
C ILE A 249 3.12 -4.07 -8.49
N ALA A 250 3.41 -5.05 -7.63
CA ALA A 250 2.40 -5.98 -7.13
C ALA A 250 1.76 -5.38 -5.87
N VAL A 251 0.43 -5.37 -5.82
CA VAL A 251 -0.35 -4.89 -4.68
C VAL A 251 -1.28 -6.01 -4.23
N ALA A 252 -1.15 -6.42 -2.97
CA ALA A 252 -2.08 -7.32 -2.31
C ALA A 252 -3.14 -6.50 -1.58
N SER A 253 -4.41 -6.76 -1.89
CA SER A 253 -5.55 -6.08 -1.29
C SER A 253 -6.60 -7.08 -0.84
N VAL A 254 -7.19 -6.86 0.33
CA VAL A 254 -8.20 -7.74 0.91
C VAL A 254 -9.53 -7.01 1.06
N HIS A 255 -10.63 -7.72 0.82
CA HIS A 255 -11.97 -7.15 1.05
C HIS A 255 -12.14 -6.82 2.54
N HIS A 256 -12.72 -5.67 2.85
CA HIS A 256 -12.81 -5.16 4.21
C HIS A 256 -13.68 -6.03 5.15
N THR A 257 -14.60 -6.84 4.61
CA THR A 257 -15.54 -7.68 5.39
C THR A 257 -15.46 -9.14 5.01
N TRP A 258 -15.37 -9.46 3.71
CA TRP A 258 -15.48 -10.80 3.17
C TRP A 258 -14.12 -11.41 2.81
N PHE A 259 -14.13 -12.66 2.43
CA PHE A 259 -12.91 -13.43 2.14
C PHE A 259 -12.16 -13.08 0.85
N PRO A 260 -12.71 -12.45 -0.20
CA PRO A 260 -11.93 -12.23 -1.42
C PRO A 260 -10.72 -11.34 -1.22
N SER A 261 -9.62 -11.66 -1.88
CA SER A 261 -8.45 -10.82 -2.03
C SER A 261 -8.04 -10.70 -3.50
N GLN A 262 -7.43 -9.56 -3.82
CA GLN A 262 -6.89 -9.25 -5.14
C GLN A 262 -5.37 -9.07 -5.04
N ILE A 263 -4.64 -9.74 -5.92
CA ILE A 263 -3.24 -9.38 -6.21
C ILE A 263 -3.26 -8.66 -7.56
N ALA A 264 -3.12 -7.35 -7.53
CA ALA A 264 -3.03 -6.52 -8.74
C ALA A 264 -1.58 -6.33 -9.16
N LEU A 265 -1.30 -6.44 -10.46
CA LEU A 265 0.00 -6.11 -11.05
C LEU A 265 -0.13 -4.83 -11.86
N LEU A 266 0.61 -3.79 -11.45
CA LEU A 266 0.63 -2.49 -12.13
C LEU A 266 1.95 -2.28 -12.85
N SER A 267 1.93 -1.46 -13.90
CA SER A 267 3.15 -0.88 -14.50
C SER A 267 3.66 0.29 -13.65
N GLY A 268 4.85 0.81 -13.96
CA GLY A 268 5.38 2.03 -13.32
C GLY A 268 4.48 3.26 -13.53
N GLU A 269 3.68 3.30 -14.61
CA GLU A 269 2.71 4.35 -14.90
C GLU A 269 1.32 4.10 -14.28
N GLY A 270 1.20 3.08 -13.40
CA GLY A 270 -0.05 2.77 -12.71
C GLY A 270 -1.10 2.02 -13.54
N LYS A 271 -0.75 1.54 -14.75
CA LYS A 271 -1.67 0.77 -15.57
C LYS A 271 -1.81 -0.65 -15.02
N LEU A 272 -3.03 -1.14 -14.82
CA LEU A 272 -3.29 -2.54 -14.45
C LEU A 272 -2.92 -3.47 -15.62
N LEU A 273 -1.96 -4.36 -15.36
CA LEU A 273 -1.43 -5.34 -16.32
C LEU A 273 -2.08 -6.71 -16.16
N GLY A 274 -2.43 -7.07 -14.93
CA GLY A 274 -3.08 -8.32 -14.60
C GLY A 274 -3.58 -8.32 -13.16
N GLU A 275 -4.51 -9.23 -12.86
CA GLU A 275 -5.07 -9.37 -11.52
C GLU A 275 -5.39 -10.83 -11.22
N TYR A 276 -5.00 -11.29 -10.04
CA TYR A 276 -5.32 -12.60 -9.53
C TYR A 276 -6.27 -12.46 -8.35
N TRP A 277 -7.38 -13.18 -8.37
CA TRP A 277 -8.39 -13.20 -7.33
C TRP A 277 -8.36 -14.51 -6.55
N HIS A 278 -8.39 -14.41 -5.22
CA HIS A 278 -8.30 -15.55 -4.33
C HIS A 278 -9.42 -15.56 -3.28
N SER A 279 -9.91 -16.75 -2.97
CA SER A 279 -10.90 -16.97 -1.91
C SER A 279 -10.23 -17.17 -0.56
N GLY A 280 -9.71 -16.08 -0.05
CA GLY A 280 -8.99 -15.98 1.21
C GLY A 280 -8.04 -14.79 1.18
N HIS A 281 -7.61 -14.34 2.34
CA HIS A 281 -6.76 -13.16 2.44
C HIS A 281 -5.30 -13.49 2.14
N LEU A 282 -4.86 -13.21 0.92
CA LEU A 282 -3.44 -13.21 0.54
C LEU A 282 -2.88 -11.81 0.73
N HIS A 283 -2.09 -11.61 1.78
CA HIS A 283 -1.57 -10.29 2.15
C HIS A 283 -0.04 -10.25 2.29
N ARG A 284 0.64 -11.38 2.08
CA ARG A 284 2.11 -11.44 2.04
C ARG A 284 2.58 -11.60 0.62
N LEU A 285 3.57 -10.80 0.23
CA LEU A 285 4.15 -10.84 -1.09
C LEU A 285 5.66 -11.09 -1.01
N ALA A 286 6.18 -11.86 -1.95
CA ALA A 286 7.61 -12.01 -2.17
C ALA A 286 7.88 -12.22 -3.67
N VAL A 287 9.07 -11.82 -4.12
CA VAL A 287 9.52 -12.06 -5.49
C VAL A 287 10.86 -12.75 -5.44
N THR A 288 11.01 -13.83 -6.20
CA THR A 288 12.31 -14.52 -6.36
C THR A 288 12.89 -14.22 -7.73
N ASP A 289 14.21 -13.99 -7.80
CA ASP A 289 14.89 -13.67 -9.06
C ASP A 289 15.16 -14.89 -9.95
N ALA A 290 14.82 -16.10 -9.50
CA ALA A 290 15.30 -17.31 -10.11
C ALA A 290 14.22 -18.36 -10.38
N SER A 291 13.49 -18.22 -11.48
CA SER A 291 13.18 -19.40 -12.26
C SER A 291 14.43 -19.82 -13.08
N ARG A 292 14.58 -21.09 -13.49
CA ARG A 292 15.66 -21.54 -14.38
C ARG A 292 15.80 -20.68 -15.65
N ASP A 293 14.73 -19.98 -16.01
CA ASP A 293 14.64 -19.11 -17.18
C ASP A 293 14.99 -17.64 -16.89
N GLY A 294 15.47 -17.31 -15.66
CA GLY A 294 15.77 -15.93 -15.24
C GLY A 294 14.53 -15.05 -15.08
N LYS A 295 13.32 -15.65 -15.00
CA LYS A 295 12.07 -14.91 -14.79
C LYS A 295 11.73 -14.88 -13.31
N PRO A 296 11.35 -13.72 -12.76
CA PRO A 296 10.90 -13.65 -11.38
C PRO A 296 9.57 -14.39 -11.22
N LEU A 297 9.42 -15.09 -10.08
CA LEU A 297 8.15 -15.61 -9.61
C LEU A 297 7.61 -14.71 -8.52
N LEU A 298 6.33 -14.33 -8.64
CA LEU A 298 5.61 -13.61 -7.60
C LEU A 298 4.90 -14.61 -6.69
N PHE A 299 5.27 -14.61 -5.41
CA PHE A 299 4.62 -15.40 -4.38
C PHE A 299 3.65 -14.54 -3.58
N ALA A 300 2.46 -15.08 -3.34
CA ALA A 300 1.46 -14.49 -2.45
C ALA A 300 1.08 -15.51 -1.37
N GLY A 301 1.12 -15.09 -0.11
CA GLY A 301 0.84 -15.93 1.05
C GLY A 301 -0.22 -15.35 1.97
N GLY A 302 -0.94 -16.25 2.66
CA GLY A 302 -2.00 -15.89 3.59
C GLY A 302 -2.86 -17.10 3.96
N ILE A 303 -4.16 -17.00 3.80
CA ILE A 303 -5.14 -18.05 4.10
C ILE A 303 -6.01 -18.35 2.87
N ALA A 304 -6.36 -19.63 2.67
CA ALA A 304 -7.45 -20.09 1.81
C ALA A 304 -8.68 -20.40 2.69
N ASN A 305 -9.72 -19.55 2.61
CA ASN A 305 -10.86 -19.62 3.53
C ASN A 305 -11.66 -20.91 3.39
N GLY A 306 -11.92 -21.37 2.17
CA GLY A 306 -12.65 -22.62 1.92
C GLY A 306 -11.98 -23.85 2.56
N TYR A 307 -10.66 -23.82 2.72
CA TYR A 307 -9.89 -24.91 3.34
C TYR A 307 -9.54 -24.65 4.81
N ARG A 308 -9.75 -23.44 5.32
CA ARG A 308 -9.33 -22.98 6.65
C ARG A 308 -7.85 -23.27 6.92
N ARG A 309 -7.00 -23.02 5.92
CA ARG A 309 -5.57 -23.35 5.95
C ARG A 309 -4.73 -22.24 5.34
N ALA A 310 -3.53 -22.15 5.87
CA ALA A 310 -2.49 -21.34 5.26
C ALA A 310 -2.25 -21.74 3.81
N ALA A 311 -2.11 -20.76 2.93
CA ALA A 311 -1.91 -20.96 1.51
C ALA A 311 -0.73 -20.13 1.00
N LEU A 312 0.00 -20.70 0.04
CA LEU A 312 1.02 -20.01 -0.76
C LEU A 312 0.71 -20.25 -2.23
N VAL A 313 0.72 -19.17 -3.00
CA VAL A 313 0.50 -19.19 -4.45
C VAL A 313 1.74 -18.63 -5.14
N ALA A 314 2.19 -19.30 -6.21
CA ALA A 314 3.22 -18.81 -7.12
C ALA A 314 2.60 -18.42 -8.46
N LEU A 315 2.88 -17.20 -8.91
CA LEU A 315 2.34 -16.59 -10.12
C LEU A 315 3.45 -16.17 -11.07
N ASP A 316 3.21 -16.30 -12.37
CA ASP A 316 4.03 -15.67 -13.40
C ASP A 316 3.54 -14.23 -13.63
N PRO A 317 4.35 -13.19 -13.32
CA PRO A 317 3.95 -11.80 -13.50
C PRO A 317 3.58 -11.43 -14.96
N GLU A 318 4.04 -12.20 -15.96
CA GLU A 318 3.71 -11.95 -17.36
C GLU A 318 2.38 -12.58 -17.79
N ARG A 319 1.81 -13.51 -16.99
CA ARG A 319 0.59 -14.26 -17.30
C ARG A 319 -0.44 -14.21 -16.17
N MET A 320 -0.21 -13.38 -15.18
CA MET A 320 -1.09 -13.29 -14.02
C MET A 320 -2.49 -12.87 -14.42
N GLY A 321 -3.50 -13.67 -14.02
CA GLY A 321 -4.91 -13.36 -14.30
C GLY A 321 -5.85 -14.46 -13.80
N GLY A 322 -7.13 -14.09 -13.63
CA GLY A 322 -8.20 -15.01 -13.29
C GLY A 322 -8.44 -15.21 -11.80
N VAL A 323 -9.24 -16.24 -11.46
CA VAL A 323 -9.69 -16.55 -10.09
C VAL A 323 -9.17 -17.90 -9.64
N SER A 324 -8.87 -18.05 -8.34
CA SER A 324 -8.52 -19.33 -7.75
C SER A 324 -9.68 -20.33 -7.90
N ARG A 325 -9.36 -21.60 -8.14
CA ARG A 325 -10.35 -22.67 -8.11
C ARG A 325 -10.53 -23.17 -6.69
N GLU A 326 -11.80 -23.29 -6.26
CA GLU A 326 -12.15 -23.78 -4.94
C GLU A 326 -12.96 -25.06 -5.06
N GLU A 327 -12.80 -26.00 -4.10
CA GLU A 327 -13.59 -27.23 -4.05
C GLU A 327 -15.02 -26.95 -3.58
N SER A 328 -15.15 -26.02 -2.62
CA SER A 328 -16.45 -25.62 -2.07
C SER A 328 -17.08 -24.53 -2.94
N PRO A 329 -18.28 -24.76 -3.51
CA PRO A 329 -18.95 -23.79 -4.37
C PRO A 329 -19.19 -22.42 -3.71
N GLU A 330 -19.38 -22.38 -2.40
CA GLU A 330 -19.60 -21.15 -1.61
C GLU A 330 -18.40 -20.21 -1.61
N TYR A 331 -17.18 -20.76 -1.84
CA TYR A 331 -15.95 -20.00 -1.93
C TYR A 331 -15.49 -19.79 -3.39
N GLN A 332 -16.20 -20.35 -4.37
CA GLN A 332 -15.82 -20.17 -5.77
C GLN A 332 -16.22 -18.78 -6.27
N LEU A 333 -15.21 -17.95 -6.56
CA LEU A 333 -15.42 -16.65 -7.18
C LEU A 333 -15.76 -16.80 -8.67
N PRO A 334 -16.65 -15.94 -9.22
CA PRO A 334 -16.93 -15.93 -10.66
C PRO A 334 -15.71 -15.43 -11.45
N GLY A 335 -15.51 -16.00 -12.63
CA GLY A 335 -14.42 -15.61 -13.54
C GLY A 335 -13.71 -16.82 -14.16
N ALA A 336 -12.79 -16.52 -15.07
CA ALA A 336 -11.94 -17.54 -15.68
C ALA A 336 -10.94 -18.08 -14.66
N PRO A 337 -10.64 -19.38 -14.66
CA PRO A 337 -9.63 -19.94 -13.77
C PRO A 337 -8.27 -19.32 -13.99
N ALA A 338 -7.57 -19.02 -12.89
CA ALA A 338 -6.23 -18.47 -12.92
C ALA A 338 -5.20 -19.48 -13.45
N GLN A 339 -4.14 -18.97 -14.08
CA GLN A 339 -2.95 -19.73 -14.45
C GLN A 339 -1.92 -19.65 -13.32
N GLU A 340 -2.15 -20.45 -12.27
CA GLU A 340 -1.19 -20.56 -11.17
C GLU A 340 0.00 -21.43 -11.58
N ILE A 341 1.23 -21.01 -11.28
CA ILE A 341 2.43 -21.86 -11.39
C ILE A 341 2.38 -22.95 -10.33
N ALA A 342 2.01 -22.56 -9.11
CA ALA A 342 1.79 -23.49 -8.01
C ALA A 342 0.80 -22.88 -7.00
N ARG A 343 -0.01 -23.74 -6.37
CA ARG A 343 -0.78 -23.40 -5.18
C ARG A 343 -0.70 -24.54 -4.18
N VAL A 344 -0.31 -24.21 -2.96
CA VAL A 344 -0.09 -25.19 -1.89
C VAL A 344 -0.80 -24.75 -0.61
N LEU A 345 -1.38 -25.72 0.10
CA LEU A 345 -1.94 -25.57 1.43
C LEU A 345 -1.03 -26.22 2.47
N PHE A 346 -0.77 -25.50 3.56
CA PHE A 346 0.03 -25.98 4.66
C PHE A 346 -0.82 -26.80 5.65
N PRO A 347 -0.32 -27.93 6.17
CA PRO A 347 -1.01 -28.67 7.22
C PRO A 347 -1.20 -27.81 8.47
N ARG A 348 -2.26 -28.10 9.22
CA ARG A 348 -2.50 -27.52 10.54
C ARG A 348 -1.79 -28.37 11.60
N SER A 349 -0.99 -27.75 12.46
CA SER A 349 -0.35 -28.42 13.58
C SER A 349 -1.33 -28.84 14.67
N CYS A 350 -0.86 -29.62 15.63
CA CYS A 350 -1.62 -29.97 16.84
C CYS A 350 -2.01 -28.69 17.62
N ILE A 351 -1.11 -27.70 17.74
CA ILE A 351 -1.39 -26.40 18.38
C ILE A 351 -2.53 -25.72 17.66
N ASN A 352 -2.46 -25.61 16.33
CA ASN A 352 -3.49 -24.91 15.55
C ASN A 352 -4.87 -25.59 15.69
N ARG A 353 -4.91 -26.90 15.59
CA ARG A 353 -6.18 -27.64 15.76
C ARG A 353 -6.82 -27.43 17.13
N ALA A 354 -6.01 -27.25 18.18
CA ALA A 354 -6.49 -27.04 19.54
C ALA A 354 -6.85 -25.57 19.85
N LYS A 355 -6.21 -24.59 19.20
CA LYS A 355 -6.24 -23.19 19.64
C LYS A 355 -6.75 -22.19 18.61
N ALA A 356 -6.86 -22.55 17.35
CA ALA A 356 -7.24 -21.61 16.30
C ALA A 356 -8.14 -22.25 15.23
N PRO A 357 -9.04 -21.49 14.59
CA PRO A 357 -9.91 -22.01 13.53
C PRO A 357 -9.17 -22.31 12.23
N PHE A 358 -8.01 -21.67 12.01
CA PHE A 358 -7.16 -21.81 10.82
C PHE A 358 -5.71 -21.43 11.14
N ASN A 359 -4.77 -21.80 10.30
CA ASN A 359 -3.42 -21.26 10.25
C ASN A 359 -3.26 -20.32 9.05
N GLU A 360 -2.21 -19.50 9.03
CA GLU A 360 -1.97 -18.57 7.92
C GLU A 360 -0.48 -18.35 7.66
N VAL A 361 -0.13 -18.04 6.41
CA VAL A 361 1.20 -17.54 6.07
C VAL A 361 1.35 -16.12 6.61
N MET A 362 2.26 -15.98 7.58
CA MET A 362 2.52 -14.73 8.28
C MET A 362 3.74 -13.99 7.72
N THR A 363 4.75 -14.74 7.24
CA THR A 363 5.98 -14.15 6.71
C THR A 363 6.44 -14.87 5.45
N LEU A 364 6.95 -14.07 4.51
CA LEU A 364 7.69 -14.54 3.34
C LEU A 364 9.04 -13.84 3.36
N HIS A 365 10.13 -14.60 3.37
CA HIS A 365 11.48 -14.07 3.36
C HIS A 365 12.29 -14.74 2.27
N VAL A 366 12.80 -13.96 1.33
CA VAL A 366 13.63 -14.44 0.22
C VAL A 366 15.10 -14.29 0.57
N THR A 367 15.85 -15.37 0.41
CA THR A 367 17.31 -15.39 0.43
C THR A 367 17.83 -15.69 -0.99
N PRO A 368 19.13 -15.59 -1.26
CA PRO A 368 19.65 -15.91 -2.58
C PRO A 368 19.35 -17.34 -3.07
N SER A 369 19.12 -18.29 -2.18
CA SER A 369 18.87 -19.71 -2.49
C SER A 369 17.48 -20.20 -2.18
N ASP A 370 16.71 -19.47 -1.36
CA ASP A 370 15.50 -19.99 -0.74
C ASP A 370 14.40 -18.93 -0.55
N LEU A 371 13.18 -19.42 -0.54
CA LEU A 371 12.01 -18.73 0.00
C LEU A 371 11.64 -19.39 1.34
N MET A 372 11.75 -18.66 2.42
CA MET A 372 11.32 -19.08 3.76
C MET A 372 9.89 -18.61 4.01
N VAL A 373 9.01 -19.53 4.36
CA VAL A 373 7.59 -19.28 4.61
C VAL A 373 7.27 -19.57 6.07
N GLY A 374 6.94 -18.56 6.84
CA GLY A 374 6.51 -18.72 8.23
C GLY A 374 4.99 -18.85 8.31
N VAL A 375 4.52 -20.01 8.79
CA VAL A 375 3.11 -20.29 9.03
C VAL A 375 2.81 -20.14 10.51
N ARG A 376 1.91 -19.21 10.83
CA ARG A 376 1.44 -18.96 12.20
C ARG A 376 0.34 -19.96 12.56
N GLU A 377 0.53 -20.64 13.70
CA GLU A 377 -0.35 -21.69 14.17
C GLU A 377 -1.33 -21.23 15.26
N GLU A 378 -1.08 -20.08 15.89
CA GLU A 378 -1.95 -19.48 16.92
C GLU A 378 -1.86 -17.96 16.84
N PHE A 379 -3.00 -17.25 17.01
CA PHE A 379 -3.05 -15.79 16.84
C PHE A 379 -2.44 -15.04 18.03
N ASP A 380 -2.71 -15.48 19.24
CA ASP A 380 -2.30 -14.81 20.48
C ASP A 380 -0.89 -15.21 20.93
N ALA A 381 -0.33 -16.25 20.33
CA ALA A 381 1.01 -16.73 20.63
C ALA A 381 1.81 -16.98 19.35
N PRO A 382 3.10 -16.63 19.32
CA PRO A 382 3.89 -16.70 18.10
C PRO A 382 4.42 -18.13 17.80
N ALA A 383 3.56 -19.15 17.86
CA ALA A 383 3.87 -20.50 17.41
C ALA A 383 3.95 -20.53 15.89
N VAL A 384 5.15 -20.66 15.34
CA VAL A 384 5.41 -20.60 13.89
C VAL A 384 6.10 -21.87 13.42
N VAL A 385 5.60 -22.42 12.33
CA VAL A 385 6.26 -23.47 11.53
C VAL A 385 6.94 -22.79 10.34
N MET A 386 8.23 -23.08 10.17
CA MET A 386 9.01 -22.55 9.04
C MET A 386 9.06 -23.58 7.92
N HIS A 387 8.59 -23.22 6.75
CA HIS A 387 8.69 -24.03 5.54
C HIS A 387 9.72 -23.42 4.60
N GLN A 388 10.53 -24.26 3.98
CA GLN A 388 11.59 -23.85 3.07
C GLN A 388 11.30 -24.34 1.65
N PHE A 389 11.36 -23.40 0.71
CA PHE A 389 11.29 -23.66 -0.73
C PHE A 389 12.58 -23.17 -1.38
N ALA A 390 12.99 -23.81 -2.46
CA ALA A 390 13.96 -23.22 -3.37
C ALA A 390 13.32 -22.02 -4.09
N THR A 391 14.14 -21.14 -4.66
CA THR A 391 13.66 -19.96 -5.39
C THR A 391 12.83 -20.30 -6.63
N ASP A 392 12.95 -21.53 -7.15
CA ASP A 392 12.13 -22.08 -8.24
C ASP A 392 10.76 -22.65 -7.77
N GLY A 393 10.43 -22.54 -6.48
CA GLY A 393 9.20 -23.04 -5.88
C GLY A 393 9.23 -24.49 -5.41
N ARG A 394 10.33 -25.22 -5.56
CA ARG A 394 10.48 -26.60 -5.12
C ARG A 394 10.59 -26.67 -3.59
N TYR A 395 9.73 -27.46 -2.97
CA TYR A 395 9.70 -27.64 -1.52
C TYR A 395 10.92 -28.41 -1.00
N LYS A 396 11.49 -27.96 0.12
CA LYS A 396 12.67 -28.55 0.76
C LYS A 396 12.35 -29.19 2.12
N GLY A 397 11.36 -28.69 2.86
CA GLY A 397 10.99 -29.23 4.17
C GLY A 397 10.40 -28.20 5.13
N ALA A 398 10.05 -28.67 6.32
CA ALA A 398 9.57 -27.83 7.42
C ALA A 398 10.53 -27.89 8.61
N GLY A 399 10.38 -26.92 9.52
CA GLY A 399 11.07 -26.88 10.81
C GLY A 399 10.23 -26.15 11.84
N LEU A 400 10.31 -26.59 13.10
CA LEU A 400 9.61 -25.97 14.21
C LEU A 400 10.44 -24.81 14.77
N SER A 401 9.82 -23.65 14.99
CA SER A 401 10.49 -22.57 15.72
C SER A 401 10.62 -22.90 17.20
N SER A 402 11.62 -22.35 17.88
CA SER A 402 11.77 -22.50 19.33
C SER A 402 10.52 -22.05 20.11
N ARG A 403 9.79 -21.07 19.60
CA ARG A 403 8.52 -20.61 20.16
C ARG A 403 7.38 -21.61 19.96
N PHE A 404 7.38 -22.34 18.85
CA PHE A 404 6.44 -23.45 18.64
C PHE A 404 6.67 -24.55 19.71
N VAL A 405 7.92 -24.96 19.89
CA VAL A 405 8.32 -25.98 20.89
C VAL A 405 7.93 -25.54 22.30
N ALA A 406 8.27 -24.30 22.68
CA ALA A 406 7.89 -23.75 23.99
C ALA A 406 6.38 -23.74 24.19
N ARG A 407 5.63 -23.28 23.17
CA ARG A 407 4.16 -23.21 23.24
C ARG A 407 3.52 -24.58 23.33
N HIS A 408 4.03 -25.57 22.60
CA HIS A 408 3.57 -26.94 22.68
C HIS A 408 3.71 -27.48 24.13
N ASN A 409 4.88 -27.28 24.74
CA ASN A 409 5.15 -27.73 26.10
C ASN A 409 4.23 -27.04 27.14
N GLU A 410 3.96 -25.74 26.97
CA GLU A 410 2.97 -25.02 27.80
C GLU A 410 1.58 -25.64 27.71
N LEU A 411 1.12 -25.95 26.48
CA LEU A 411 -0.19 -26.55 26.25
C LEU A 411 -0.30 -27.99 26.73
N GLU A 412 0.79 -28.76 26.66
CA GLU A 412 0.91 -30.09 27.27
C GLU A 412 0.79 -30.01 28.79
N HIS A 413 1.57 -29.14 29.46
CA HIS A 413 1.46 -28.91 30.90
C HIS A 413 0.08 -28.46 31.34
N ALA A 414 -0.60 -27.62 30.52
CA ALA A 414 -1.97 -27.16 30.74
C ALA A 414 -3.02 -28.24 30.41
N LYS A 415 -2.62 -29.43 29.95
CA LYS A 415 -3.49 -30.53 29.51
C LYS A 415 -4.46 -30.16 28.38
N VAL A 416 -4.08 -29.20 27.56
CA VAL A 416 -4.78 -28.83 26.33
C VAL A 416 -4.37 -29.79 25.20
N LEU A 417 -3.10 -30.19 25.17
CA LEU A 417 -2.58 -31.26 24.34
C LEU A 417 -2.37 -32.52 25.22
N ASP A 418 -2.73 -33.67 24.67
CA ASP A 418 -2.71 -34.97 25.36
C ASP A 418 -1.47 -35.82 25.07
N HIS A 419 -0.51 -35.22 24.35
CA HIS A 419 0.73 -35.91 23.94
C HIS A 419 1.95 -35.03 24.13
N ARG A 420 3.12 -35.67 24.23
CA ARG A 420 4.42 -35.02 24.20
C ARG A 420 4.81 -34.67 22.77
N LEU A 421 5.59 -33.60 22.64
CA LEU A 421 6.12 -33.22 21.33
C LEU A 421 7.13 -34.26 20.84
N ASP A 422 6.80 -34.92 19.74
CA ASP A 422 7.73 -35.63 18.88
C ASP A 422 8.14 -34.69 17.71
N GLU A 423 9.23 -33.95 17.92
CA GLU A 423 9.68 -32.94 16.93
C GLU A 423 9.91 -33.56 15.53
N PRO A 424 10.61 -34.72 15.37
CA PRO A 424 10.77 -35.36 14.09
C PRO A 424 9.44 -35.79 13.45
N GLY A 425 8.52 -36.37 14.20
CA GLY A 425 7.22 -36.82 13.74
C GLY A 425 6.31 -35.65 13.35
N GLU A 426 6.24 -34.60 14.19
CA GLU A 426 5.47 -33.38 13.88
C GLU A 426 6.02 -32.66 12.64
N THR A 427 7.34 -32.53 12.54
CA THR A 427 8.00 -31.95 11.36
C THR A 427 7.70 -32.74 10.09
N ALA A 428 7.74 -34.06 10.16
CA ALA A 428 7.40 -34.93 9.02
C ALA A 428 5.93 -34.77 8.60
N ALA A 429 5.01 -34.70 9.56
CA ALA A 429 3.58 -34.48 9.30
C ALA A 429 3.33 -33.10 8.69
N LEU A 430 3.98 -32.05 9.22
CA LEU A 430 3.86 -30.68 8.72
C LEU A 430 4.57 -30.47 7.38
N SER A 431 5.45 -31.37 6.97
CA SER A 431 6.07 -31.37 5.64
C SER A 431 5.16 -31.96 4.54
N GLN A 432 4.03 -32.56 4.90
CA GLN A 432 3.09 -33.14 3.93
C GLN A 432 2.14 -32.09 3.39
N LEU A 433 2.62 -31.29 2.45
CA LEU A 433 1.87 -30.21 1.81
C LEU A 433 0.77 -30.78 0.89
N GLN A 434 -0.39 -30.11 0.85
CA GLN A 434 -1.42 -30.40 -0.16
C GLN A 434 -1.27 -29.43 -1.33
N TRP A 435 -0.86 -29.95 -2.47
CA TRP A 435 -0.75 -29.20 -3.70
C TRP A 435 -2.09 -29.16 -4.43
N LEU A 436 -2.65 -27.98 -4.62
CA LEU A 436 -3.85 -27.74 -5.44
C LEU A 436 -3.46 -27.49 -6.90
N THR A 437 -2.33 -26.81 -7.12
CA THR A 437 -1.66 -26.69 -8.41
C THR A 437 -0.19 -27.03 -8.20
N GLN A 438 0.35 -27.95 -9.00
CA GLN A 438 1.75 -28.36 -8.92
C GLN A 438 2.58 -27.68 -10.02
N PRO A 439 3.85 -27.29 -9.72
CA PRO A 439 4.76 -26.85 -10.76
C PRO A 439 4.93 -27.94 -11.83
N ALA A 440 4.89 -27.57 -13.09
CA ALA A 440 4.96 -28.51 -14.23
C ALA A 440 6.20 -29.45 -14.22
N GLU A 441 7.28 -29.08 -13.52
CA GLU A 441 8.49 -29.88 -13.38
C GLU A 441 8.38 -31.00 -12.33
N MET A 442 7.50 -30.91 -11.33
CA MET A 442 7.27 -31.99 -10.37
C MET A 442 6.51 -33.15 -10.98
N THR A 443 5.68 -32.90 -11.99
CA THR A 443 4.89 -33.93 -12.68
C THR A 443 5.75 -34.87 -13.51
N ARG A 444 6.95 -34.47 -13.94
CA ARG A 444 7.85 -35.32 -14.77
C ARG A 444 8.62 -36.34 -13.96
N ASN A 445 8.86 -36.11 -12.64
CA ASN A 445 9.62 -37.06 -11.82
C ASN A 445 8.79 -38.18 -11.18
N THR A 446 7.46 -38.02 -11.10
CA THR A 446 6.57 -39.09 -10.58
C THR A 446 6.24 -40.17 -11.61
N GLY A 447 6.47 -39.93 -12.90
CA GLY A 447 6.24 -40.88 -14.00
C GLY A 447 7.35 -41.91 -14.27
N GLN A 448 8.52 -41.79 -13.61
CA GLN A 448 9.67 -42.68 -13.90
C GLN A 448 9.92 -43.76 -12.84
N ASN A 449 9.12 -43.84 -11.77
CA ASN A 449 9.35 -44.82 -10.68
C ASN A 449 8.34 -46.02 -10.67
N THR A 450 7.57 -46.23 -11.75
CA THR A 450 6.63 -47.40 -11.85
C THR A 450 7.05 -48.39 -12.93
N SER A 451 8.32 -48.50 -13.28
CA SER A 451 8.82 -49.58 -14.13
C SER A 451 10.24 -49.97 -13.71
N ARG A 452 10.31 -50.81 -12.65
CA ARG A 452 11.35 -51.85 -12.46
C ARG A 452 10.86 -52.88 -11.47
#